data_f96f7d7cf1feb0a7d606f6099739015f
#
_entry.id   f96f7d7cf1feb0a7d606f6099739015f
#
_cell.length_a   1.000
_cell.length_b   1.000
_cell.length_c   1.000
_cell.angle_alpha   90.00
_cell.angle_beta   90.00
_cell.angle_gamma   90.00
#
_symmetry.space_group_name_H-M   'P 1'
#
loop_
_entity.id
_entity.type
_entity.pdbx_description
1 polymer ?
#
loop_
_entity_poly.entity_id
_entity_poly.type
_entity_poly.pdbx_seq_one_letter_code
_entity_poly.pdbx_strand_id
1 'polypeptide(L)'
;MPNGSSRSIDLQFSEERFSVEYRLHGSASDARRRADLLCIDQTVEAADHVIPSGAIRDQLLGRVIQLEALTPESHRAVVSFPVELLDGTMSALLHMIIGMAGLQGQIRVTDLSLPDTVVSRLTGPRFGSRGLRDLLRVPRRPLICAVLTPLGYSQRQLAELGHGFALGEVDLIKDDQS
;
A
#
# COMPACT_ATOMS: atom_id res chain seq x y z
N MET A 1 30.62 -35.62 -0.31
CA MET A 1 30.28 -34.23 -0.62
C MET A 1 29.15 -34.26 -1.66
N PRO A 2 27.86 -34.02 -1.30
CA PRO A 2 26.82 -33.93 -2.32
C PRO A 2 26.90 -32.54 -2.95
N ASN A 3 27.05 -32.54 -4.30
CA ASN A 3 26.93 -31.34 -5.14
C ASN A 3 25.60 -30.67 -4.91
N GLY A 4 25.60 -29.55 -4.21
CA GLY A 4 24.46 -28.66 -4.13
C GLY A 4 24.24 -27.99 -5.48
N SER A 5 23.40 -28.58 -6.33
CA SER A 5 22.81 -27.90 -7.46
C SER A 5 22.05 -26.70 -6.93
N SER A 6 22.63 -25.51 -7.03
CA SER A 6 21.94 -24.25 -6.82
C SER A 6 20.82 -24.20 -7.88
N ARG A 7 19.60 -24.47 -7.49
CA ARG A 7 18.42 -24.17 -8.32
C ARG A 7 18.39 -22.65 -8.43
N SER A 8 18.87 -22.11 -9.54
CA SER A 8 18.58 -20.73 -9.92
C SER A 8 17.06 -20.62 -10.06
N ILE A 9 16.43 -19.81 -9.22
CA ILE A 9 15.04 -19.46 -9.41
C ILE A 9 15.01 -18.62 -10.67
N ASP A 10 14.42 -19.15 -11.72
CA ASP A 10 14.23 -18.43 -12.99
C ASP A 10 13.08 -17.45 -12.80
N LEU A 11 13.40 -16.26 -12.29
CA LEU A 11 12.43 -15.18 -12.10
C LEU A 11 12.19 -14.55 -13.48
N GLN A 12 10.99 -14.73 -14.01
CA GLN A 12 10.54 -14.05 -15.22
C GLN A 12 9.90 -12.71 -14.84
N PHE A 13 10.54 -11.62 -15.21
CA PHE A 13 10.03 -10.26 -15.00
C PHE A 13 9.47 -9.72 -16.32
N SER A 14 8.36 -9.01 -16.25
CA SER A 14 7.70 -8.36 -17.40
C SER A 14 8.38 -7.05 -17.83
N GLU A 15 9.33 -6.55 -17.04
CA GLU A 15 9.92 -5.21 -17.14
C GLU A 15 8.90 -4.07 -16.84
N GLU A 16 7.64 -4.39 -16.62
CA GLU A 16 6.62 -3.41 -16.26
C GLU A 16 6.83 -2.93 -14.83
N ARG A 17 6.71 -1.63 -14.63
CA ARG A 17 6.95 -1.01 -13.32
C ARG A 17 5.86 0.01 -13.01
N PHE A 18 5.55 0.15 -11.72
CA PHE A 18 4.77 1.28 -11.21
C PHE A 18 5.70 2.27 -10.52
N SER A 19 5.27 3.52 -10.35
CA SER A 19 6.07 4.53 -9.68
C SER A 19 5.32 5.19 -8.53
N VAL A 20 6.10 5.51 -7.49
CA VAL A 20 5.63 6.23 -6.31
C VAL A 20 6.42 7.52 -6.17
N GLU A 21 5.71 8.61 -5.97
CA GLU A 21 6.31 9.89 -5.67
C GLU A 21 6.38 10.11 -4.17
N TYR A 22 7.55 10.46 -3.70
CA TYR A 22 7.80 10.74 -2.29
C TYR A 22 8.29 12.18 -2.10
N ARG A 23 7.81 12.81 -1.04
CA ARG A 23 8.45 13.99 -0.48
C ARG A 23 9.39 13.57 0.64
N LEU A 24 10.65 13.92 0.47
CA LEU A 24 11.74 13.61 1.41
C LEU A 24 12.19 14.89 2.09
N HIS A 25 12.20 14.91 3.42
CA HIS A 25 12.67 16.04 4.20
C HIS A 25 14.12 15.86 4.62
N GLY A 26 14.88 16.95 4.67
CA GLY A 26 16.29 17.04 5.04
C GLY A 26 17.16 17.56 3.91
N SER A 27 18.47 17.57 4.11
CA SER A 27 19.46 17.98 3.12
C SER A 27 19.43 17.14 1.84
N ALA A 28 20.07 17.61 0.79
CA ALA A 28 20.18 16.86 -0.47
C ALA A 28 20.85 15.47 -0.29
N SER A 29 21.84 15.37 0.60
CA SER A 29 22.48 14.10 0.93
C SER A 29 21.56 13.16 1.69
N ASP A 30 20.73 13.69 2.61
CA ASP A 30 19.72 12.90 3.32
C ASP A 30 18.63 12.40 2.37
N ALA A 31 18.15 13.26 1.48
CA ALA A 31 17.14 12.90 0.49
C ALA A 31 17.66 11.79 -0.45
N ARG A 32 18.90 11.91 -0.93
CA ARG A 32 19.52 10.87 -1.75
C ARG A 32 19.61 9.55 -1.01
N ARG A 33 20.15 9.55 0.20
CA ARG A 33 20.26 8.35 1.02
C ARG A 33 18.90 7.71 1.29
N ARG A 34 17.86 8.50 1.59
CA ARG A 34 16.50 7.98 1.80
C ARG A 34 15.90 7.39 0.53
N ALA A 35 16.10 8.04 -0.63
CA ALA A 35 15.63 7.51 -1.90
C ALA A 35 16.29 6.16 -2.25
N ASP A 36 17.59 6.03 -2.01
CA ASP A 36 18.32 4.78 -2.23
C ASP A 36 17.86 3.68 -1.25
N LEU A 37 17.61 4.01 0.02
CA LEU A 37 17.07 3.07 1.01
C LEU A 37 15.65 2.62 0.64
N LEU A 38 14.77 3.51 0.16
CA LEU A 38 13.45 3.14 -0.32
C LEU A 38 13.50 2.07 -1.41
N CYS A 39 14.51 2.14 -2.31
CA CYS A 39 14.68 1.15 -3.36
C CYS A 39 14.96 -0.26 -2.81
N ILE A 40 15.56 -0.37 -1.65
CA ILE A 40 15.94 -1.63 -1.00
C ILE A 40 14.85 -2.07 -0.02
N ASP A 41 14.46 -1.19 0.90
CA ASP A 41 13.57 -1.50 2.01
C ASP A 41 12.16 -1.90 1.56
N GLN A 42 11.70 -1.35 0.42
CA GLN A 42 10.39 -1.68 -0.15
C GLN A 42 10.42 -2.88 -1.11
N THR A 43 11.57 -3.50 -1.32
CA THR A 43 11.69 -4.63 -2.28
C THR A 43 12.27 -5.87 -1.64
N VAL A 44 13.56 -5.87 -1.32
CA VAL A 44 14.29 -7.07 -0.85
C VAL A 44 14.51 -7.07 0.67
N GLU A 45 14.28 -5.96 1.35
CA GLU A 45 14.39 -5.83 2.80
C GLU A 45 15.70 -6.38 3.38
N ALA A 46 16.80 -6.22 2.67
CA ALA A 46 18.10 -6.75 3.03
C ALA A 46 19.19 -5.67 2.92
N ALA A 47 20.27 -5.81 3.69
CA ALA A 47 21.39 -4.89 3.56
C ALA A 47 22.03 -4.96 2.17
N ASP A 48 22.37 -3.81 1.57
CA ASP A 48 22.83 -3.72 0.17
C ASP A 48 23.98 -4.68 -0.14
N HIS A 49 24.91 -4.88 0.78
CA HIS A 49 26.09 -5.74 0.58
C HIS A 49 25.78 -7.24 0.52
N VAL A 50 24.59 -7.69 0.94
CA VAL A 50 24.16 -9.08 0.87
C VAL A 50 23.24 -9.36 -0.32
N ILE A 51 22.81 -8.32 -1.05
CA ILE A 51 21.95 -8.48 -2.22
C ILE A 51 22.77 -9.11 -3.37
N PRO A 52 22.38 -10.29 -3.88
CA PRO A 52 23.10 -10.94 -4.97
C PRO A 52 23.14 -10.06 -6.24
N SER A 53 24.23 -10.17 -6.99
CA SER A 53 24.29 -9.61 -8.36
C SER A 53 23.37 -10.38 -9.31
N GLY A 54 23.01 -9.77 -10.44
CA GLY A 54 22.16 -10.37 -11.47
C GLY A 54 20.67 -10.03 -11.26
N ALA A 55 19.77 -10.93 -11.63
CA ALA A 55 18.32 -10.65 -11.76
C ALA A 55 17.68 -9.98 -10.55
N ILE A 56 18.07 -10.34 -9.33
CA ILE A 56 17.54 -9.71 -8.11
C ILE A 56 17.91 -8.23 -8.07
N ARG A 57 19.20 -7.91 -8.23
CA ARG A 57 19.68 -6.53 -8.21
C ARG A 57 19.19 -5.73 -9.42
N ASP A 58 19.20 -6.36 -10.60
CA ASP A 58 18.93 -5.67 -11.85
C ASP A 58 17.44 -5.45 -12.11
N GLN A 59 16.56 -6.34 -11.62
CA GLN A 59 15.15 -6.34 -11.97
C GLN A 59 14.23 -6.11 -10.77
N LEU A 60 14.56 -6.66 -9.59
CA LEU A 60 13.70 -6.62 -8.43
C LEU A 60 13.81 -5.30 -7.63
N LEU A 61 15.01 -4.73 -7.53
CA LEU A 61 15.20 -3.50 -6.75
C LEU A 61 14.39 -2.32 -7.29
N GLY A 62 13.97 -1.46 -6.37
CA GLY A 62 13.48 -0.14 -6.70
C GLY A 62 14.54 0.67 -7.47
N ARG A 63 14.08 1.65 -8.26
CA ARG A 63 14.96 2.55 -9.01
C ARG A 63 14.55 3.99 -8.78
N VAL A 64 15.49 4.83 -8.37
CA VAL A 64 15.26 6.27 -8.33
C VAL A 64 15.23 6.80 -9.77
N ILE A 65 14.06 7.20 -10.24
CA ILE A 65 13.85 7.74 -11.58
C ILE A 65 14.16 9.24 -11.61
N GLN A 66 13.77 9.95 -10.54
CA GLN A 66 13.96 11.39 -10.43
C GLN A 66 14.19 11.75 -8.97
N LEU A 67 15.10 12.68 -8.74
CA LEU A 67 15.33 13.33 -7.45
C LEU A 67 15.63 14.80 -7.68
N GLU A 68 14.78 15.67 -7.19
CA GLU A 68 14.90 17.11 -7.37
C GLU A 68 14.62 17.88 -6.07
N ALA A 69 15.30 18.99 -5.88
CA ALA A 69 15.08 19.86 -4.74
C ALA A 69 13.84 20.72 -4.99
N LEU A 70 12.94 20.75 -4.03
CA LEU A 70 11.81 21.70 -3.97
C LEU A 70 12.18 22.92 -3.14
N THR A 71 12.89 22.67 -2.04
CA THR A 71 13.51 23.68 -1.17
C THR A 71 14.83 23.10 -0.65
N PRO A 72 15.69 23.87 0.04
CA PRO A 72 16.93 23.32 0.64
C PRO A 72 16.69 22.12 1.58
N GLU A 73 15.53 22.06 2.23
CA GLU A 73 15.16 21.03 3.21
C GLU A 73 14.05 20.07 2.73
N SER A 74 13.65 20.13 1.47
CA SER A 74 12.57 19.29 0.93
C SER A 74 12.84 18.90 -0.52
N HIS A 75 12.72 17.62 -0.81
CA HIS A 75 13.03 17.05 -2.12
C HIS A 75 11.88 16.17 -2.61
N ARG A 76 11.68 16.16 -3.92
CA ARG A 76 10.78 15.24 -4.61
C ARG A 76 11.59 14.08 -5.15
N ALA A 77 11.19 12.85 -4.82
CA ALA A 77 11.78 11.64 -5.37
C ALA A 77 10.70 10.82 -6.08
N VAL A 78 10.97 10.37 -7.29
CA VAL A 78 10.15 9.39 -7.99
C VAL A 78 10.91 8.07 -7.99
N VAL A 79 10.33 7.05 -7.38
CA VAL A 79 10.91 5.70 -7.30
C VAL A 79 10.02 4.73 -8.03
N SER A 80 10.58 3.90 -8.92
CA SER A 80 9.84 2.86 -9.62
C SER A 80 10.12 1.48 -9.02
N PHE A 81 9.07 0.65 -9.02
CA PHE A 81 9.09 -0.72 -8.50
C PHE A 81 8.52 -1.69 -9.52
N PRO A 82 9.04 -2.92 -9.64
CA PRO A 82 8.49 -3.92 -10.54
C PRO A 82 7.09 -4.38 -10.10
N VAL A 83 6.19 -4.60 -11.07
CA VAL A 83 4.80 -5.00 -10.78
C VAL A 83 4.69 -6.40 -10.19
N GLU A 84 5.70 -7.23 -10.38
CA GLU A 84 5.78 -8.59 -9.84
C GLU A 84 5.81 -8.65 -8.30
N LEU A 85 6.15 -7.54 -7.64
CA LEU A 85 6.07 -7.41 -6.19
C LEU A 85 4.62 -7.29 -5.67
N LEU A 86 3.67 -7.06 -6.58
CA LEU A 86 2.25 -6.95 -6.26
C LEU A 86 1.55 -8.28 -6.52
N ASP A 87 0.90 -8.82 -5.52
CA ASP A 87 0.09 -10.05 -5.62
C ASP A 87 -1.33 -9.81 -6.17
N GLY A 88 -1.63 -8.58 -6.61
CA GLY A 88 -2.94 -8.15 -7.08
C GLY A 88 -3.90 -7.72 -5.95
N THR A 89 -3.45 -7.69 -4.70
CA THR A 89 -4.25 -7.19 -3.58
C THR A 89 -3.94 -5.72 -3.27
N MET A 90 -4.93 -5.01 -2.73
CA MET A 90 -4.73 -3.65 -2.22
C MET A 90 -3.76 -3.65 -1.03
N SER A 91 -3.72 -4.71 -0.24
CA SER A 91 -2.83 -4.85 0.90
C SER A 91 -1.36 -4.87 0.48
N ALA A 92 -1.01 -5.67 -0.54
CA ALA A 92 0.33 -5.71 -1.09
C ALA A 92 0.74 -4.35 -1.67
N LEU A 93 -0.17 -3.70 -2.41
CA LEU A 93 0.09 -2.35 -2.94
C LEU A 93 0.37 -1.35 -1.82
N LEU A 94 -0.46 -1.30 -0.77
CA LEU A 94 -0.26 -0.39 0.35
C LEU A 94 1.05 -0.69 1.09
N HIS A 95 1.38 -1.97 1.28
CA HIS A 95 2.66 -2.36 1.87
C HIS A 95 3.85 -1.83 1.05
N MET A 96 3.78 -1.98 -0.28
CA MET A 96 4.84 -1.52 -1.19
C MET A 96 5.00 0.01 -1.23
N ILE A 97 3.95 0.79 -1.07
CA ILE A 97 4.06 2.25 -1.18
C ILE A 97 4.36 2.96 0.14
N ILE A 98 3.87 2.43 1.26
CA ILE A 98 4.02 3.07 2.59
C ILE A 98 4.67 2.18 3.65
N GLY A 99 4.81 0.88 3.47
CA GLY A 99 5.34 -0.08 4.43
C GLY A 99 6.41 0.48 5.38
N MET A 100 7.67 0.19 5.16
CA MET A 100 8.77 0.73 5.96
C MET A 100 8.91 2.26 5.86
N ALA A 101 8.53 2.84 4.71
CA ALA A 101 8.54 4.30 4.52
C ALA A 101 7.60 5.02 5.49
N GLY A 102 6.44 4.43 5.80
CA GLY A 102 5.45 5.00 6.72
C GLY A 102 5.93 5.13 8.16
N LEU A 103 6.96 4.39 8.55
CA LEU A 103 7.60 4.48 9.86
C LEU A 103 8.59 5.64 9.99
N GLN A 104 8.93 6.31 8.89
CA GLN A 104 9.90 7.39 8.83
C GLN A 104 9.20 8.74 8.68
N GLY A 105 9.19 9.56 9.72
CA GLY A 105 8.52 10.86 9.74
C GLY A 105 9.01 11.89 8.71
N GLN A 106 10.13 11.63 8.04
CA GLN A 106 10.71 12.49 7.00
C GLN A 106 10.33 12.05 5.57
N ILE A 107 9.52 11.00 5.42
CA ILE A 107 9.08 10.47 4.13
C ILE A 107 7.56 10.59 4.04
N ARG A 108 7.08 11.16 2.95
CA ARG A 108 5.65 11.26 2.67
C ARG A 108 5.37 10.83 1.24
N VAL A 109 4.45 9.92 1.05
CA VAL A 109 3.90 9.60 -0.29
C VAL A 109 3.05 10.78 -0.76
N THR A 110 3.28 11.25 -1.98
CA THR A 110 2.57 12.38 -2.58
C THR A 110 1.78 12.00 -3.82
N ASP A 111 2.25 10.99 -4.58
CA ASP A 111 1.55 10.52 -5.77
C ASP A 111 1.87 9.06 -6.06
N LEU A 112 1.03 8.42 -6.87
CA LEU A 112 1.14 7.03 -7.28
C LEU A 112 0.71 6.89 -8.74
N SER A 113 1.60 6.32 -9.56
CA SER A 113 1.30 5.98 -10.96
C SER A 113 1.33 4.47 -11.15
N LEU A 114 0.17 3.89 -11.46
CA LEU A 114 -0.02 2.47 -11.68
C LEU A 114 -0.30 2.20 -13.16
N PRO A 115 0.31 1.17 -13.76
CA PRO A 115 -0.06 0.72 -15.09
C PRO A 115 -1.45 0.05 -15.09
N ASP A 116 -2.11 0.05 -16.24
CA ASP A 116 -3.47 -0.50 -16.40
C ASP A 116 -3.54 -1.99 -16.03
N THR A 117 -2.47 -2.73 -16.24
CA THR A 117 -2.35 -4.15 -15.85
C THR A 117 -2.48 -4.36 -14.35
N VAL A 118 -2.00 -3.43 -13.53
CA VAL A 118 -2.16 -3.44 -12.07
C VAL A 118 -3.55 -2.95 -11.69
N VAL A 119 -3.97 -1.81 -12.25
CA VAL A 119 -5.29 -1.21 -11.95
C VAL A 119 -6.42 -2.18 -12.22
N SER A 120 -6.37 -2.93 -13.33
CA SER A 120 -7.41 -3.90 -13.70
C SER A 120 -7.54 -5.09 -12.74
N ARG A 121 -6.49 -5.39 -11.96
CA ARG A 121 -6.51 -6.45 -10.93
C ARG A 121 -7.06 -5.97 -9.59
N LEU A 122 -7.05 -4.65 -9.35
CA LEU A 122 -7.56 -4.07 -8.12
C LEU A 122 -9.08 -3.95 -8.20
N THR A 123 -9.77 -4.85 -7.51
CA THR A 123 -11.23 -4.75 -7.39
C THR A 123 -11.57 -3.60 -6.46
N GLY A 124 -12.16 -2.54 -7.00
CA GLY A 124 -12.69 -1.44 -6.20
C GLY A 124 -13.85 -1.87 -5.28
N PRO A 125 -14.47 -0.94 -4.55
CA PRO A 125 -15.63 -1.24 -3.71
C PRO A 125 -16.77 -1.79 -4.58
N ARG A 126 -17.33 -2.95 -4.16
CA ARG A 126 -18.32 -3.71 -4.92
C ARG A 126 -19.53 -2.88 -5.37
N PHE A 127 -19.97 -1.95 -4.54
CA PHE A 127 -21.18 -1.17 -4.79
C PHE A 127 -20.89 0.31 -5.07
N GLY A 128 -19.82 0.85 -4.54
CA GLY A 128 -19.57 2.30 -4.51
C GLY A 128 -20.70 3.05 -3.79
N SER A 129 -20.66 4.37 -3.81
CA SER A 129 -21.68 5.20 -3.13
C SER A 129 -23.06 5.08 -3.79
N ARG A 130 -23.12 4.96 -5.11
CA ARG A 130 -24.36 4.83 -5.86
C ARG A 130 -25.02 3.48 -5.61
N GLY A 131 -24.31 2.39 -5.81
CA GLY A 131 -24.84 1.05 -5.61
C GLY A 131 -25.24 0.78 -4.16
N LEU A 132 -24.54 1.40 -3.19
CA LEU A 132 -24.92 1.31 -1.77
C LEU A 132 -26.27 2.00 -1.53
N ARG A 133 -26.48 3.18 -2.12
CA ARG A 133 -27.77 3.90 -2.04
C ARG A 133 -28.91 3.12 -2.67
N ASP A 134 -28.65 2.49 -3.81
CA ASP A 134 -29.65 1.66 -4.52
C ASP A 134 -30.00 0.43 -3.67
N LEU A 135 -28.99 -0.24 -3.08
CA LEU A 135 -29.19 -1.39 -2.19
C LEU A 135 -30.06 -1.04 -0.96
N LEU A 136 -29.76 0.10 -0.34
CA LEU A 136 -30.46 0.57 0.86
C LEU A 136 -31.75 1.32 0.55
N ARG A 137 -32.04 1.60 -0.72
CA ARG A 137 -33.19 2.41 -1.18
C ARG A 137 -33.23 3.82 -0.58
N VAL A 138 -32.06 4.41 -0.40
CA VAL A 138 -31.88 5.77 0.17
C VAL A 138 -31.22 6.69 -0.86
N PRO A 139 -31.99 7.24 -1.83
CA PRO A 139 -31.37 7.92 -2.96
C PRO A 139 -30.76 9.29 -2.63
N ARG A 140 -31.25 10.01 -1.62
CA ARG A 140 -30.89 11.44 -1.43
C ARG A 140 -30.44 11.83 -0.03
N ARG A 141 -31.08 11.33 1.04
CA ARG A 141 -30.68 11.72 2.40
C ARG A 141 -29.29 11.18 2.76
N PRO A 142 -28.60 11.74 3.76
CA PRO A 142 -27.38 11.14 4.31
C PRO A 142 -27.61 9.68 4.74
N LEU A 143 -26.62 8.83 4.53
CA LEU A 143 -26.61 7.49 5.10
C LEU A 143 -26.02 7.54 6.50
N ILE A 144 -26.65 6.85 7.43
CA ILE A 144 -26.20 6.73 8.82
C ILE A 144 -25.53 5.37 8.97
N CYS A 145 -24.25 5.38 9.34
CA CYS A 145 -23.49 4.18 9.65
C CYS A 145 -23.13 4.16 11.13
N ALA A 146 -23.63 3.17 11.86
CA ALA A 146 -23.23 2.93 13.24
C ALA A 146 -22.08 1.90 13.30
N VAL A 147 -21.22 2.02 14.30
CA VAL A 147 -20.09 1.10 14.50
C VAL A 147 -20.28 0.33 15.80
N LEU A 148 -20.10 -0.97 15.76
CA LEU A 148 -20.13 -1.82 16.97
C LEU A 148 -18.83 -1.60 17.76
N THR A 149 -18.89 -0.81 18.80
CA THR A 149 -17.78 -0.47 19.70
C THR A 149 -18.31 -0.33 21.13
N PRO A 150 -17.46 -0.47 22.17
CA PRO A 150 -16.02 -0.68 22.14
C PRO A 150 -15.62 -2.13 21.90
N LEU A 151 -14.38 -2.32 21.48
CA LEU A 151 -13.73 -3.63 21.45
C LEU A 151 -13.74 -4.26 22.84
N GLY A 152 -14.02 -5.56 22.93
CA GLY A 152 -14.09 -6.29 24.19
C GLY A 152 -15.50 -6.50 24.73
N TYR A 153 -16.53 -6.01 24.05
CA TYR A 153 -17.88 -6.41 24.36
C TYR A 153 -18.11 -7.89 24.05
N SER A 154 -18.91 -8.57 24.88
CA SER A 154 -19.39 -9.92 24.60
C SER A 154 -20.33 -9.92 23.38
N GLN A 155 -20.46 -11.07 22.72
CA GLN A 155 -21.39 -11.24 21.60
C GLN A 155 -22.82 -10.78 21.94
N ARG A 156 -23.27 -11.04 23.17
CA ARG A 156 -24.59 -10.61 23.64
C ARG A 156 -24.68 -9.07 23.66
N GLN A 157 -23.70 -8.39 24.22
CA GLN A 157 -23.67 -6.92 24.29
C GLN A 157 -23.60 -6.28 22.88
N LEU A 158 -22.81 -6.87 21.96
CA LEU A 158 -22.76 -6.41 20.58
C LEU A 158 -24.10 -6.62 19.87
N ALA A 159 -24.78 -7.75 20.11
CA ALA A 159 -26.10 -8.00 19.56
C ALA A 159 -27.16 -7.03 20.10
N GLU A 160 -27.15 -6.75 21.40
CA GLU A 160 -28.03 -5.76 22.04
C GLU A 160 -27.78 -4.35 21.48
N LEU A 161 -26.51 -3.95 21.29
CA LEU A 161 -26.13 -2.70 20.67
C LEU A 161 -26.60 -2.61 19.22
N GLY A 162 -26.34 -3.66 18.41
CA GLY A 162 -26.79 -3.73 17.03
C GLY A 162 -28.31 -3.67 16.89
N HIS A 163 -29.04 -4.33 17.80
CA HIS A 163 -30.49 -4.23 17.86
C HIS A 163 -30.96 -2.79 18.17
N GLY A 164 -30.30 -2.11 19.11
CA GLY A 164 -30.59 -0.71 19.41
C GLY A 164 -30.37 0.19 18.19
N PHE A 165 -29.29 -0.01 17.45
CA PHE A 165 -29.02 0.70 16.20
C PHE A 165 -30.11 0.43 15.14
N ALA A 166 -30.55 -0.83 15.01
CA ALA A 166 -31.62 -1.19 14.07
C ALA A 166 -32.96 -0.53 14.45
N LEU A 167 -33.29 -0.46 15.73
CA LEU A 167 -34.48 0.28 16.22
C LEU A 167 -34.38 1.79 15.97
N GLY A 168 -33.15 2.34 15.98
CA GLY A 168 -32.82 3.72 15.61
C GLY A 168 -32.79 3.99 14.12
N GLU A 169 -33.17 3.02 13.28
CA GLU A 169 -33.25 3.14 11.81
C GLU A 169 -31.92 3.57 11.15
N VAL A 170 -30.77 3.09 11.66
CA VAL A 170 -29.49 3.29 10.97
C VAL A 170 -29.48 2.47 9.68
N ASP A 171 -28.81 3.00 8.64
CA ASP A 171 -28.76 2.37 7.33
C ASP A 171 -27.72 1.23 7.24
N LEU A 172 -26.66 1.33 8.03
CA LEU A 172 -25.52 0.42 8.02
C LEU A 172 -25.02 0.19 9.45
N ILE A 173 -24.62 -1.03 9.72
CA ILE A 173 -23.88 -1.38 10.94
C ILE A 173 -22.51 -1.91 10.49
N LYS A 174 -21.45 -1.32 11.00
CA LYS A 174 -20.07 -1.71 10.75
C LYS A 174 -19.58 -2.56 11.93
N ASP A 175 -19.13 -3.78 11.62
CA ASP A 175 -18.54 -4.75 12.54
C ASP A 175 -17.24 -5.28 11.92
N ASP A 176 -16.15 -4.55 12.12
CA ASP A 176 -14.83 -4.89 11.57
C ASP A 176 -13.73 -4.96 12.63
N GLN A 177 -14.06 -4.65 13.87
CA GLN A 177 -13.09 -4.59 14.98
C GLN A 177 -13.59 -5.25 16.26
N SER A 178 -14.70 -5.96 16.22
CA SER A 178 -15.30 -6.62 17.39
C SER A 178 -14.99 -8.11 17.46
#